data_200aa7b7749918f2afde201b0681622a
#
_entry.id   200aa7b7749918f2afde201b0681622a
#
_cell.length_a   1.000
_cell.length_b   1.000
_cell.length_c   1.000
_cell.angle_alpha   90.00
_cell.angle_beta   90.00
_cell.angle_gamma   90.00
#
_symmetry.space_group_name_H-M   'P 1'
#
loop_
_entity.id
_entity.type
_entity.pdbx_description
1 polymer ?
#
loop_
_entity_poly.entity_id
_entity_poly.type
_entity_poly.pdbx_seq_one_letter_code
_entity_poly.pdbx_strand_id
1 'polypeptide(L)'
;MILKTEFKNNIPRYYCSNCSKCTSHISINFTNLKHRGCCYYFPKFNLVDIQKMLQLPGGKNVLDKIINTDGTIIYKYHIETHGIFEEEKYQKFLQGNLELSNEELNILISDEFHDKSLFFKSCPFVEDGVGCTIPFQFRNPVCNFFLCHEIKNNAHDDKLIKEYENEAESFWKFYDWENMNLTHLLHENNLNLLKDFHKTLKFLANYEISYYDFPPLAEMDLHTEESSTNFIK
;
A
#
# COMPACT_ATOMS: atom_id res chain seq x y z
N MET A 1 18.59 8.90 -4.34
CA MET A 1 17.44 7.96 -4.07
C MET A 1 17.07 7.27 -5.37
N ILE A 2 16.71 5.99 -5.34
CA ILE A 2 16.43 5.20 -6.57
C ILE A 2 14.99 4.69 -6.53
N LEU A 3 14.27 4.87 -7.64
CA LEU A 3 12.99 4.21 -7.93
C LEU A 3 13.21 3.11 -8.98
N LYS A 4 12.73 1.91 -8.73
CA LYS A 4 12.79 0.79 -9.67
C LYS A 4 11.60 -0.16 -9.53
N THR A 5 11.38 -0.99 -10.53
CA THR A 5 10.45 -2.12 -10.45
C THR A 5 11.16 -3.37 -9.96
N GLU A 6 10.59 -4.04 -8.97
CA GLU A 6 11.06 -5.34 -8.48
C GLU A 6 9.99 -6.41 -8.68
N PHE A 7 10.43 -7.65 -8.92
CA PHE A 7 9.55 -8.79 -9.15
C PHE A 7 9.81 -9.92 -8.17
N LYS A 8 8.73 -10.57 -7.71
CA LYS A 8 8.81 -11.84 -6.99
C LYS A 8 7.59 -12.69 -7.34
N ASN A 9 7.82 -13.92 -7.82
CA ASN A 9 6.76 -14.80 -8.30
C ASN A 9 5.85 -14.11 -9.35
N ASN A 10 6.44 -13.41 -10.30
CA ASN A 10 5.77 -12.59 -11.33
C ASN A 10 4.87 -11.47 -10.79
N ILE A 11 4.99 -11.13 -9.52
CA ILE A 11 4.26 -10.00 -8.93
C ILE A 11 5.19 -8.79 -8.88
N PRO A 12 4.84 -7.68 -9.56
CA PRO A 12 5.63 -6.46 -9.56
C PRO A 12 5.37 -5.57 -8.34
N ARG A 13 6.37 -4.75 -8.01
CA ARG A 13 6.20 -3.59 -7.13
C ARG A 13 7.12 -2.44 -7.56
N TYR A 14 6.73 -1.24 -7.24
CA TYR A 14 7.63 -0.09 -7.21
C TYR A 14 8.40 -0.08 -5.89
N TYR A 15 9.69 0.07 -5.99
CA TYR A 15 10.59 0.12 -4.86
C TYR A 15 11.34 1.45 -4.83
N CYS A 16 11.17 2.18 -3.73
CA CYS A 16 11.97 3.35 -3.41
C CYS A 16 13.02 2.98 -2.36
N SER A 17 14.30 3.22 -2.66
CA SER A 17 15.41 2.85 -1.77
C SER A 17 15.39 3.58 -0.42
N ASN A 18 14.64 4.67 -0.29
CA ASN A 18 14.56 5.48 0.93
C ASN A 18 13.27 5.26 1.75
N CYS A 19 12.39 4.34 1.34
CA CYS A 19 11.05 4.21 1.91
C CYS A 19 11.04 3.94 3.42
N SER A 20 11.96 3.10 3.94
CA SER A 20 12.06 2.78 5.37
C SER A 20 12.66 3.91 6.23
N LYS A 21 13.30 4.90 5.60
CA LYS A 21 13.91 6.07 6.24
C LYS A 21 13.36 7.38 5.66
N CYS A 22 12.14 7.32 5.15
CA CYS A 22 11.51 8.44 4.45
C CYS A 22 11.34 9.64 5.39
N THR A 23 11.81 10.80 4.93
CA THR A 23 11.68 12.11 5.61
C THR A 23 10.59 12.97 4.98
N SER A 24 9.88 12.46 3.99
CA SER A 24 8.77 13.13 3.32
C SER A 24 7.66 13.54 4.32
N HIS A 25 6.97 14.61 4.03
CA HIS A 25 5.85 15.12 4.86
C HIS A 25 4.81 14.04 5.19
N ILE A 26 4.53 13.11 4.28
CA ILE A 26 3.60 12.01 4.52
C ILE A 26 4.07 11.01 5.60
N SER A 27 5.37 11.00 5.92
CA SER A 27 5.92 10.16 6.99
C SER A 27 5.65 10.73 8.38
N ILE A 28 5.39 12.03 8.48
CA ILE A 28 4.97 12.67 9.72
C ILE A 28 3.61 12.10 10.10
N ASN A 29 3.48 11.73 11.35
CA ASN A 29 2.23 11.16 11.85
C ASN A 29 2.10 11.34 13.36
N PHE A 30 0.86 11.26 13.85
CA PHE A 30 0.49 11.43 15.25
C PHE A 30 0.13 10.09 15.93
N THR A 31 0.49 8.97 15.31
CA THR A 31 0.40 7.63 15.92
C THR A 31 1.64 7.34 16.75
N ASN A 32 1.66 6.19 17.42
CA ASN A 32 2.83 5.75 18.21
C ASN A 32 4.00 5.27 17.34
N LEU A 33 3.84 5.15 16.04
CA LEU A 33 4.86 4.69 15.08
C LEU A 33 5.55 5.90 14.46
N LYS A 34 6.79 6.19 14.87
CA LYS A 34 7.55 7.35 14.38
C LYS A 34 7.90 7.25 12.88
N HIS A 35 8.27 6.06 12.43
CA HIS A 35 8.74 5.80 11.07
C HIS A 35 7.80 4.89 10.29
N ARG A 36 6.50 5.25 10.22
CA ARG A 36 5.55 4.46 9.43
C ARG A 36 5.65 4.72 7.91
N GLY A 37 6.36 5.76 7.49
CA GLY A 37 6.38 6.20 6.10
C GLY A 37 4.96 6.51 5.59
N CYS A 38 4.64 6.07 4.36
CA CYS A 38 3.31 6.24 3.76
C CYS A 38 2.30 5.12 4.15
N CYS A 39 2.59 4.29 5.17
CA CYS A 39 1.74 3.17 5.59
C CYS A 39 0.56 3.60 6.47
N TYR A 40 -0.29 4.48 5.98
CA TYR A 40 -1.54 4.92 6.62
C TYR A 40 -2.78 4.21 6.08
N TYR A 41 -2.66 3.46 4.98
CA TYR A 41 -3.75 2.75 4.35
C TYR A 41 -4.12 1.49 5.15
N PHE A 42 -5.41 1.31 5.40
CA PHE A 42 -5.92 0.06 5.98
C PHE A 42 -6.14 -0.94 4.85
N PRO A 43 -5.35 -2.03 4.81
CA PRO A 43 -5.33 -2.88 3.64
C PRO A 43 -6.62 -3.66 3.46
N LYS A 44 -7.07 -3.68 2.20
CA LYS A 44 -8.14 -4.51 1.71
C LYS A 44 -7.54 -5.59 0.82
N PHE A 45 -7.71 -6.84 1.20
CA PHE A 45 -7.27 -8.01 0.44
C PHE A 45 -8.45 -8.55 -0.35
N ASN A 46 -8.44 -8.35 -1.66
CA ASN A 46 -9.46 -8.86 -2.56
C ASN A 46 -9.26 -10.35 -2.86
N LEU A 47 -10.19 -10.98 -3.59
CA LEU A 47 -10.12 -12.42 -3.91
C LEU A 47 -8.83 -12.78 -4.64
N VAL A 48 -8.34 -11.91 -5.53
CA VAL A 48 -7.06 -12.09 -6.23
C VAL A 48 -5.88 -12.17 -5.25
N ASP A 49 -5.86 -11.32 -4.20
CA ASP A 49 -4.80 -11.34 -3.20
C ASP A 49 -4.87 -12.60 -2.34
N ILE A 50 -6.09 -12.99 -1.93
CA ILE A 50 -6.34 -14.23 -1.19
C ILE A 50 -5.92 -15.45 -2.02
N GLN A 51 -6.26 -15.49 -3.31
CA GLN A 51 -5.87 -16.55 -4.24
C GLN A 51 -4.33 -16.69 -4.30
N LYS A 52 -3.59 -15.58 -4.45
CA LYS A 52 -2.12 -15.57 -4.43
C LYS A 52 -1.58 -16.13 -3.11
N MET A 53 -2.17 -15.74 -1.97
CA MET A 53 -1.77 -16.26 -0.65
C MET A 53 -2.01 -17.76 -0.52
N LEU A 54 -3.03 -18.32 -1.17
CA LEU A 54 -3.32 -19.75 -1.13
C LEU A 54 -2.40 -20.59 -2.00
N GLN A 55 -1.89 -20.04 -3.11
CA GLN A 55 -1.16 -20.78 -4.12
C GLN A 55 0.35 -20.55 -4.11
N LEU A 56 0.81 -19.35 -3.74
CA LEU A 56 2.24 -19.03 -3.73
C LEU A 56 2.93 -19.45 -2.42
N PRO A 57 4.22 -19.84 -2.48
CA PRO A 57 4.97 -20.26 -1.31
C PRO A 57 4.97 -19.22 -0.18
N GLY A 58 4.65 -19.66 1.03
CA GLY A 58 4.59 -18.81 2.23
C GLY A 58 3.31 -18.00 2.39
N GLY A 59 2.42 -17.97 1.38
CA GLY A 59 1.23 -17.13 1.40
C GLY A 59 0.18 -17.56 2.42
N LYS A 60 0.04 -18.87 2.71
CA LYS A 60 -0.89 -19.34 3.75
C LYS A 60 -0.57 -18.76 5.12
N ASN A 61 0.71 -18.71 5.50
CA ASN A 61 1.13 -18.09 6.77
C ASN A 61 0.79 -16.59 6.81
N VAL A 62 0.86 -15.91 5.66
CA VAL A 62 0.48 -14.50 5.54
C VAL A 62 -1.03 -14.34 5.69
N LEU A 63 -1.83 -15.19 5.04
CA LEU A 63 -3.29 -15.18 5.19
C LEU A 63 -3.72 -15.44 6.63
N ASP A 64 -3.10 -16.43 7.29
CA ASP A 64 -3.34 -16.74 8.69
C ASP A 64 -2.97 -15.54 9.59
N LYS A 65 -1.84 -14.88 9.33
CA LYS A 65 -1.46 -13.64 10.04
C LYS A 65 -2.52 -12.56 9.87
N ILE A 66 -3.00 -12.33 8.64
CA ILE A 66 -4.03 -11.32 8.34
C ILE A 66 -5.32 -11.63 9.09
N ILE A 67 -5.80 -12.87 9.02
CA ILE A 67 -7.07 -13.28 9.65
C ILE A 67 -7.02 -13.14 11.17
N ASN A 68 -5.87 -13.42 11.79
CA ASN A 68 -5.66 -13.35 13.23
C ASN A 68 -5.18 -11.98 13.73
N THR A 69 -5.06 -10.98 12.86
CA THR A 69 -4.70 -9.61 13.26
C THR A 69 -5.95 -8.89 13.79
N ASP A 70 -5.81 -8.24 14.94
CA ASP A 70 -6.88 -7.42 15.52
C ASP A 70 -7.37 -6.36 14.51
N GLY A 71 -8.67 -6.13 14.48
CA GLY A 71 -9.30 -5.22 13.53
C GLY A 71 -9.55 -5.83 12.15
N THR A 72 -9.30 -7.14 11.97
CA THR A 72 -9.64 -7.82 10.70
C THR A 72 -11.13 -8.11 10.61
N ILE A 73 -11.73 -7.73 9.50
CA ILE A 73 -13.14 -7.96 9.16
C ILE A 73 -13.20 -8.74 7.86
N ILE A 74 -13.89 -9.88 7.89
CA ILE A 74 -14.14 -10.70 6.71
C ILE A 74 -15.46 -10.27 6.08
N TYR A 75 -15.42 -9.89 4.79
CA TYR A 75 -16.59 -9.58 3.99
C TYR A 75 -16.88 -10.72 3.00
N LYS A 76 -17.94 -10.60 2.21
CA LYS A 76 -18.33 -11.65 1.25
C LYS A 76 -17.20 -12.00 0.26
N TYR A 77 -16.48 -11.00 -0.25
CA TYR A 77 -15.53 -11.15 -1.35
C TYR A 77 -14.20 -10.43 -1.11
N HIS A 78 -13.92 -10.04 0.11
CA HIS A 78 -12.62 -9.45 0.51
C HIS A 78 -12.45 -9.53 2.04
N ILE A 79 -11.24 -9.27 2.48
CA ILE A 79 -10.85 -9.14 3.88
C ILE A 79 -10.26 -7.74 4.06
N GLU A 80 -10.68 -7.02 5.09
CA GLU A 80 -10.08 -5.74 5.48
C GLU A 80 -9.43 -5.88 6.85
N THR A 81 -8.29 -5.21 7.06
CA THR A 81 -7.67 -5.15 8.39
C THR A 81 -7.49 -3.70 8.77
N HIS A 82 -8.24 -3.28 9.77
CA HIS A 82 -8.17 -1.93 10.33
C HIS A 82 -6.99 -1.85 11.30
N GLY A 83 -6.22 -0.79 11.17
CA GLY A 83 -5.09 -0.50 12.05
C GLY A 83 -5.41 0.58 13.09
N ILE A 84 -4.38 1.29 13.51
CA ILE A 84 -4.52 2.36 14.49
C ILE A 84 -5.15 3.58 13.81
N PHE A 85 -6.16 4.14 14.47
CA PHE A 85 -6.67 5.48 14.18
C PHE A 85 -6.75 6.26 15.49
N GLU A 86 -5.97 7.32 15.61
CA GLU A 86 -5.92 8.21 16.80
C GLU A 86 -7.08 9.20 16.75
N GLU A 87 -8.31 8.69 16.90
CA GLU A 87 -9.55 9.46 16.77
C GLU A 87 -9.58 10.69 17.68
N GLU A 88 -9.18 10.55 18.96
CA GLU A 88 -9.18 11.67 19.91
C GLU A 88 -8.23 12.80 19.48
N LYS A 89 -7.05 12.46 18.98
CA LYS A 89 -6.09 13.44 18.48
C LYS A 89 -6.61 14.11 17.22
N TYR A 90 -7.24 13.36 16.32
CA TYR A 90 -7.85 13.88 15.11
C TYR A 90 -8.98 14.86 15.43
N GLN A 91 -9.85 14.53 16.39
CA GLN A 91 -10.92 15.44 16.84
C GLN A 91 -10.37 16.71 17.48
N LYS A 92 -9.32 16.62 18.30
CA LYS A 92 -8.63 17.80 18.85
C LYS A 92 -8.04 18.67 17.74
N PHE A 93 -7.47 18.07 16.69
CA PHE A 93 -6.99 18.80 15.51
C PHE A 93 -8.11 19.57 14.81
N LEU A 94 -9.25 18.90 14.53
CA LEU A 94 -10.40 19.55 13.89
C LEU A 94 -10.98 20.72 14.71
N GLN A 95 -10.84 20.66 16.03
CA GLN A 95 -11.28 21.72 16.96
C GLN A 95 -10.23 22.82 17.18
N GLY A 96 -9.04 22.69 16.58
CA GLY A 96 -7.92 23.61 16.81
C GLY A 96 -7.26 23.49 18.21
N ASN A 97 -7.49 22.38 18.91
CA ASN A 97 -7.03 22.15 20.28
C ASN A 97 -5.85 21.16 20.39
N LEU A 98 -5.32 20.69 19.25
CA LEU A 98 -4.14 19.83 19.23
C LEU A 98 -2.87 20.70 19.33
N GLU A 99 -2.04 20.42 20.31
CA GLU A 99 -0.73 21.06 20.44
C GLU A 99 0.21 20.54 19.35
N LEU A 100 0.65 21.43 18.47
CA LEU A 100 1.50 21.13 17.31
C LEU A 100 2.66 22.12 17.26
N SER A 101 3.80 21.65 16.77
CA SER A 101 4.87 22.55 16.34
C SER A 101 4.44 23.35 15.09
N ASN A 102 5.11 24.47 14.82
CA ASN A 102 4.84 25.26 13.61
C ASN A 102 5.05 24.43 12.32
N GLU A 103 6.01 23.52 12.32
CA GLU A 103 6.29 22.64 11.18
C GLU A 103 5.14 21.66 10.94
N GLU A 104 4.70 20.96 11.98
CA GLU A 104 3.55 20.01 11.90
C GLU A 104 2.27 20.74 11.48
N LEU A 105 2.02 21.93 12.03
CA LEU A 105 0.87 22.73 11.66
C LEU A 105 0.93 23.11 10.17
N ASN A 106 2.06 23.60 9.67
CA ASN A 106 2.23 23.98 8.27
C ASN A 106 1.94 22.81 7.32
N ILE A 107 2.39 21.59 7.67
CA ILE A 107 2.11 20.38 6.87
C ILE A 107 0.62 20.04 6.90
N LEU A 108 -0.01 20.10 8.07
CA LEU A 108 -1.42 19.77 8.21
C LEU A 108 -2.35 20.77 7.51
N ILE A 109 -2.01 22.07 7.48
CA ILE A 109 -2.82 23.08 6.79
C ILE A 109 -2.51 23.21 5.31
N SER A 110 -1.39 22.62 4.82
CA SER A 110 -1.03 22.66 3.41
C SER A 110 -2.10 21.99 2.53
N ASP A 111 -2.26 22.43 1.29
CA ASP A 111 -3.18 21.82 0.31
C ASP A 111 -2.63 20.52 -0.31
N GLU A 112 -1.42 20.12 0.05
CA GLU A 112 -0.77 18.91 -0.45
C GLU A 112 -1.58 17.64 -0.17
N PHE A 113 -2.24 17.57 0.99
CA PHE A 113 -3.04 16.42 1.39
C PHE A 113 -4.48 16.86 1.73
N HIS A 114 -5.44 16.45 0.93
CA HIS A 114 -6.87 16.76 1.16
C HIS A 114 -7.44 16.01 2.38
N ASP A 115 -7.09 14.73 2.55
CA ASP A 115 -7.51 13.94 3.72
C ASP A 115 -6.49 14.04 4.84
N LYS A 116 -6.73 14.94 5.80
CA LYS A 116 -5.86 15.11 6.97
C LYS A 116 -5.91 13.93 7.94
N SER A 117 -6.94 13.07 7.89
CA SER A 117 -7.04 11.91 8.78
C SER A 117 -5.90 10.91 8.57
N LEU A 118 -5.24 10.92 7.40
CA LEU A 118 -4.11 10.05 7.11
C LEU A 118 -2.93 10.22 8.08
N PHE A 119 -2.73 11.43 8.65
CA PHE A 119 -1.67 11.69 9.62
C PHE A 119 -1.93 11.05 11.00
N PHE A 120 -3.16 10.62 11.24
CA PHE A 120 -3.61 9.99 12.49
C PHE A 120 -3.82 8.49 12.35
N LYS A 121 -3.44 7.91 11.21
CA LYS A 121 -3.63 6.48 10.89
C LYS A 121 -2.30 5.76 10.73
N SER A 122 -2.28 4.49 11.09
CA SER A 122 -1.17 3.57 10.81
C SER A 122 -1.71 2.20 10.41
N CYS A 123 -1.12 1.63 9.34
CA CYS A 123 -1.41 0.28 8.89
C CYS A 123 -1.04 -0.75 9.97
N PRO A 124 -1.84 -1.81 10.21
CA PRO A 124 -1.55 -2.80 11.24
C PRO A 124 -0.31 -3.67 10.93
N PHE A 125 0.16 -3.66 9.68
CA PHE A 125 1.31 -4.46 9.22
C PHE A 125 2.59 -3.65 9.06
N VAL A 126 2.65 -2.43 9.57
CA VAL A 126 3.89 -1.64 9.58
C VAL A 126 4.63 -1.81 10.90
N GLU A 127 5.94 -1.99 10.82
CA GLU A 127 6.85 -1.93 11.97
C GLU A 127 7.71 -0.68 11.88
N ASP A 128 7.94 -0.04 13.03
CA ASP A 128 8.68 1.21 13.13
C ASP A 128 10.11 1.07 12.58
N GLY A 129 10.49 1.90 11.62
CA GLY A 129 11.79 1.87 10.96
C GLY A 129 12.10 0.67 10.05
N VAL A 130 11.20 -0.32 10.00
CA VAL A 130 11.34 -1.52 9.15
C VAL A 130 10.47 -1.42 7.91
N GLY A 131 9.24 -0.93 8.07
CA GLY A 131 8.25 -0.85 7.02
C GLY A 131 7.24 -2.00 7.06
N CYS A 132 6.68 -2.37 5.93
CA CYS A 132 5.60 -3.37 5.87
C CYS A 132 6.10 -4.80 6.10
N THR A 133 5.50 -5.52 7.06
CA THR A 133 5.80 -6.92 7.38
C THR A 133 5.14 -7.95 6.47
N ILE A 134 4.20 -7.52 5.61
CA ILE A 134 3.63 -8.38 4.56
C ILE A 134 4.61 -8.41 3.38
N PRO A 135 5.08 -9.58 2.93
CA PRO A 135 5.89 -9.69 1.72
C PRO A 135 5.14 -9.11 0.50
N PHE A 136 5.84 -8.38 -0.35
CA PHE A 136 5.17 -7.55 -1.38
C PHE A 136 4.35 -8.36 -2.39
N GLN A 137 4.70 -9.61 -2.68
CA GLN A 137 3.91 -10.45 -3.56
C GLN A 137 2.50 -10.78 -3.03
N PHE A 138 2.23 -10.48 -1.75
CA PHE A 138 0.93 -10.67 -1.09
C PHE A 138 0.24 -9.36 -0.70
N ARG A 139 0.82 -8.22 -1.08
CA ARG A 139 0.21 -6.91 -0.83
C ARG A 139 -0.80 -6.56 -1.90
N ASN A 140 -1.75 -5.73 -1.53
CA ASN A 140 -2.65 -5.08 -2.47
C ASN A 140 -1.86 -4.15 -3.43
N PRO A 141 -2.29 -3.97 -4.68
CA PRO A 141 -1.68 -3.05 -5.63
C PRO A 141 -1.49 -1.61 -5.12
N VAL A 142 -2.41 -1.09 -4.28
CA VAL A 142 -2.22 0.24 -3.62
C VAL A 142 -0.87 0.32 -2.91
N CYS A 143 -0.46 -0.76 -2.22
CA CYS A 143 0.81 -0.81 -1.50
C CYS A 143 2.01 -1.03 -2.42
N ASN A 144 1.81 -1.69 -3.56
CA ASN A 144 2.89 -2.05 -4.47
C ASN A 144 3.23 -0.96 -5.48
N PHE A 145 2.25 -0.14 -5.86
CA PHE A 145 2.41 0.88 -6.92
C PHE A 145 2.26 2.31 -6.40
N PHE A 146 2.43 2.52 -5.10
CA PHE A 146 2.33 3.85 -4.53
C PHE A 146 3.53 4.72 -4.92
N LEU A 147 3.27 5.77 -5.70
CA LEU A 147 4.20 6.84 -6.04
C LEU A 147 3.86 8.04 -5.16
N CYS A 148 4.62 8.25 -4.08
CA CYS A 148 4.41 9.38 -3.20
C CYS A 148 4.83 10.70 -3.86
N HIS A 149 4.38 11.82 -3.28
CA HIS A 149 4.70 13.16 -3.77
C HIS A 149 6.22 13.40 -3.84
N GLU A 150 6.99 12.88 -2.87
CA GLU A 150 8.44 12.94 -2.85
C GLU A 150 9.08 12.30 -4.10
N ILE A 151 8.59 11.12 -4.50
CA ILE A 151 9.06 10.47 -5.73
C ILE A 151 8.75 11.36 -6.95
N LYS A 152 7.52 11.86 -7.04
CA LYS A 152 7.07 12.65 -8.19
C LYS A 152 7.81 13.98 -8.31
N ASN A 153 8.06 14.66 -7.19
CA ASN A 153 8.75 15.95 -7.19
C ASN A 153 10.25 15.85 -7.46
N ASN A 154 10.87 14.74 -7.08
CA ASN A 154 12.31 14.53 -7.27
C ASN A 154 12.64 13.73 -8.55
N ALA A 155 11.63 13.40 -9.34
CA ALA A 155 11.83 12.77 -10.65
C ALA A 155 12.34 13.81 -11.67
N HIS A 156 13.39 13.42 -12.41
CA HIS A 156 13.96 14.30 -13.47
C HIS A 156 13.33 14.07 -14.82
N ASP A 157 12.66 12.95 -15.01
CA ASP A 157 12.08 12.51 -16.26
C ASP A 157 10.58 12.35 -16.11
N ASP A 158 9.84 13.41 -16.44
CA ASP A 158 8.38 13.41 -16.43
C ASP A 158 7.79 12.31 -17.31
N LYS A 159 8.49 11.95 -18.40
CA LYS A 159 8.03 10.89 -19.30
C LYS A 159 8.13 9.54 -18.60
N LEU A 160 9.23 9.28 -17.91
CA LEU A 160 9.43 8.02 -17.19
C LEU A 160 8.45 7.89 -16.01
N ILE A 161 8.19 8.97 -15.26
CA ILE A 161 7.13 8.96 -14.21
C ILE A 161 5.77 8.61 -14.80
N LYS A 162 5.42 9.17 -15.95
CA LYS A 162 4.18 8.82 -16.66
C LYS A 162 4.14 7.37 -17.10
N GLU A 163 5.27 6.78 -17.51
CA GLU A 163 5.34 5.35 -17.82
C GLU A 163 5.04 4.51 -16.59
N TYR A 164 5.59 4.85 -15.41
CA TYR A 164 5.24 4.20 -14.14
C TYR A 164 3.75 4.36 -13.78
N GLU A 165 3.19 5.55 -13.92
CA GLU A 165 1.77 5.81 -13.65
C GLU A 165 0.85 5.03 -14.61
N ASN A 166 1.13 5.05 -15.90
CA ASN A 166 0.34 4.35 -16.92
C ASN A 166 0.38 2.83 -16.71
N GLU A 167 1.54 2.30 -16.35
CA GLU A 167 1.68 0.86 -16.13
C GLU A 167 0.97 0.43 -14.83
N ALA A 168 1.04 1.23 -13.79
CA ALA A 168 0.24 1.00 -12.58
C ALA A 168 -1.26 1.01 -12.89
N GLU A 169 -1.74 1.95 -13.72
CA GLU A 169 -3.15 2.01 -14.14
C GLU A 169 -3.56 0.78 -14.95
N SER A 170 -2.70 0.32 -15.86
CA SER A 170 -2.94 -0.89 -16.67
C SER A 170 -3.00 -2.13 -15.80
N PHE A 171 -2.09 -2.25 -14.82
CA PHE A 171 -2.14 -3.31 -13.82
C PHE A 171 -3.42 -3.27 -12.98
N TRP A 172 -3.88 -2.08 -12.58
CA TRP A 172 -5.12 -1.92 -11.84
C TRP A 172 -6.33 -2.41 -12.63
N LYS A 173 -6.43 -2.06 -13.92
CA LYS A 173 -7.52 -2.54 -14.79
C LYS A 173 -7.55 -4.06 -14.89
N PHE A 174 -6.38 -4.69 -15.05
CA PHE A 174 -6.24 -6.14 -15.04
C PHE A 174 -6.65 -6.74 -13.69
N TYR A 175 -6.15 -6.18 -12.59
CA TYR A 175 -6.45 -6.64 -11.23
C TYR A 175 -7.94 -6.58 -10.90
N ASP A 176 -8.60 -5.47 -11.24
CA ASP A 176 -10.04 -5.29 -11.02
C ASP A 176 -10.86 -6.28 -11.86
N TRP A 177 -10.44 -6.49 -13.12
CA TRP A 177 -11.08 -7.47 -13.99
C TRP A 177 -10.97 -8.90 -13.44
N GLU A 178 -9.79 -9.32 -13.02
CA GLU A 178 -9.59 -10.63 -12.38
C GLU A 178 -10.41 -10.78 -11.10
N ASN A 179 -10.46 -9.73 -10.27
CA ASN A 179 -11.27 -9.76 -9.06
C ASN A 179 -12.78 -9.85 -9.34
N MET A 180 -13.25 -9.20 -10.39
CA MET A 180 -14.63 -9.32 -10.86
C MET A 180 -14.94 -10.74 -11.36
N ASN A 181 -14.04 -11.35 -12.13
CA ASN A 181 -14.16 -12.72 -12.60
C ASN A 181 -14.28 -13.71 -11.45
N LEU A 182 -13.37 -13.62 -10.46
CA LEU A 182 -13.42 -14.48 -9.27
C LEU A 182 -14.71 -14.28 -8.47
N THR A 183 -15.18 -13.03 -8.35
CA THR A 183 -16.45 -12.72 -7.69
C THR A 183 -17.64 -13.38 -8.40
N HIS A 184 -17.65 -13.30 -9.73
CA HIS A 184 -18.72 -13.91 -10.55
C HIS A 184 -18.71 -15.45 -10.42
N LEU A 185 -17.54 -16.07 -10.54
CA LEU A 185 -17.38 -17.51 -10.38
C LEU A 185 -17.81 -18.00 -9.00
N LEU A 186 -17.45 -17.29 -7.93
CA LEU A 186 -17.92 -17.63 -6.58
C LEU A 186 -19.43 -17.49 -6.46
N HIS A 187 -20.02 -16.44 -7.06
CA HIS A 187 -21.46 -16.25 -7.06
C HIS A 187 -22.21 -17.39 -7.77
N GLU A 188 -21.74 -17.82 -8.95
CA GLU A 188 -22.31 -18.94 -9.70
C GLU A 188 -22.23 -20.26 -8.92
N ASN A 189 -21.21 -20.44 -8.10
CA ASN A 189 -21.02 -21.61 -7.25
C ASN A 189 -21.69 -21.47 -5.86
N ASN A 190 -22.45 -20.39 -5.61
CA ASN A 190 -23.04 -20.06 -4.30
C ASN A 190 -22.03 -20.01 -3.14
N LEU A 191 -20.80 -19.58 -3.42
CA LEU A 191 -19.70 -19.49 -2.45
C LEU A 191 -19.42 -18.02 -2.08
N ASN A 192 -19.06 -17.78 -0.84
CA ASN A 192 -18.46 -16.52 -0.39
C ASN A 192 -17.74 -16.74 0.95
N LEU A 193 -16.87 -15.80 1.32
CA LEU A 193 -16.04 -15.90 2.53
C LEU A 193 -16.84 -15.86 3.83
N LEU A 194 -18.04 -15.25 3.87
CA LEU A 194 -18.87 -15.21 5.08
C LEU A 194 -19.64 -16.51 5.30
N LYS A 195 -20.17 -17.09 4.22
CA LYS A 195 -21.09 -18.24 4.32
C LYS A 195 -20.34 -19.57 4.43
N ASP A 196 -19.32 -19.75 3.57
CA ASP A 196 -18.60 -21.02 3.41
C ASP A 196 -17.08 -20.76 3.30
N PHE A 197 -16.47 -20.18 4.33
CA PHE A 197 -15.08 -19.73 4.31
C PHE A 197 -14.11 -20.79 3.75
N HIS A 198 -14.07 -21.96 4.38
CA HIS A 198 -13.15 -23.03 3.97
C HIS A 198 -13.39 -23.56 2.55
N LYS A 199 -14.65 -23.65 2.12
CA LYS A 199 -14.99 -24.09 0.76
C LYS A 199 -14.58 -23.03 -0.26
N THR A 200 -14.79 -21.75 0.07
CA THR A 200 -14.37 -20.62 -0.76
C THR A 200 -12.85 -20.59 -0.91
N LEU A 201 -12.10 -20.73 0.19
CA LEU A 201 -10.64 -20.81 0.12
C LEU A 201 -10.18 -22.03 -0.72
N LYS A 202 -10.80 -23.19 -0.55
CA LYS A 202 -10.50 -24.37 -1.37
C LYS A 202 -10.77 -24.14 -2.85
N PHE A 203 -11.85 -23.46 -3.19
CA PHE A 203 -12.18 -23.10 -4.57
C PHE A 203 -11.08 -22.19 -5.15
N LEU A 204 -10.73 -21.09 -4.46
CA LEU A 204 -9.70 -20.15 -4.87
C LEU A 204 -8.31 -20.81 -4.99
N ALA A 205 -7.99 -21.77 -4.11
CA ALA A 205 -6.73 -22.49 -4.15
C ALA A 205 -6.58 -23.40 -5.40
N ASN A 206 -7.69 -23.83 -6.00
CA ASN A 206 -7.70 -24.72 -7.16
C ASN A 206 -7.99 -23.99 -8.48
N TYR A 207 -8.35 -22.70 -8.44
CA TYR A 207 -8.59 -21.92 -9.65
C TYR A 207 -7.27 -21.26 -10.09
N GLU A 208 -6.94 -21.35 -11.38
CA GLU A 208 -5.67 -20.89 -11.92
C GLU A 208 -5.47 -19.38 -11.71
N ILE A 209 -4.25 -18.97 -11.30
CA ILE A 209 -3.88 -17.55 -11.19
C ILE A 209 -3.54 -17.02 -12.57
N SER A 210 -4.19 -15.92 -12.95
CA SER A 210 -3.78 -15.10 -14.09
C SER A 210 -2.68 -14.12 -13.66
N TYR A 211 -1.70 -13.93 -14.53
CA TYR A 211 -0.62 -12.96 -14.32
C TYR A 211 -0.68 -11.88 -15.38
N TYR A 212 -0.47 -10.66 -14.94
CA TYR A 212 -0.25 -9.54 -15.84
C TYR A 212 1.19 -9.56 -16.36
N ASP A 213 1.34 -9.42 -17.67
CA ASP A 213 2.67 -9.30 -18.29
C ASP A 213 3.20 -7.87 -18.10
N PHE A 214 3.77 -7.63 -16.92
CA PHE A 214 4.25 -6.34 -16.50
C PHE A 214 5.60 -6.04 -17.18
N PRO A 215 5.72 -4.97 -18.00
CA PRO A 215 6.95 -4.66 -18.70
C PRO A 215 8.05 -4.21 -17.73
N PRO A 216 9.33 -4.45 -18.05
CA PRO A 216 10.42 -3.84 -17.31
C PRO A 216 10.44 -2.34 -17.53
N LEU A 217 10.32 -1.55 -16.45
CA LEU A 217 10.49 -0.11 -16.49
C LEU A 217 11.94 0.26 -16.14
N ALA A 218 12.46 1.32 -16.78
CA ALA A 218 13.80 1.81 -16.49
C ALA A 218 13.92 2.28 -15.04
N GLU A 219 15.08 2.04 -14.42
CA GLU A 219 15.40 2.61 -13.10
C GLU A 219 15.54 4.13 -13.21
N MET A 220 15.13 4.84 -12.16
CA MET A 220 15.19 6.29 -12.08
C MET A 220 15.97 6.73 -10.86
N ASP A 221 17.02 7.53 -11.08
CA ASP A 221 17.65 8.28 -10.00
C ASP A 221 16.79 9.49 -9.63
N LEU A 222 16.49 9.63 -8.34
CA LEU A 222 15.72 10.73 -7.80
C LEU A 222 16.70 11.65 -7.04
N HIS A 223 16.74 12.95 -7.36
CA HIS A 223 17.55 13.89 -6.60
C HIS A 223 17.00 14.06 -5.17
N THR A 224 17.91 14.13 -4.22
CA THR A 224 17.63 14.64 -2.88
C THR A 224 18.26 16.02 -2.77
N GLU A 225 17.59 16.99 -2.17
CA GLU A 225 18.07 18.38 -2.05
C GLU A 225 19.44 18.55 -1.38
N GLU A 226 19.99 17.50 -0.76
CA GLU A 226 21.33 17.51 -0.15
C GLU A 226 22.49 17.67 -1.17
N SER A 227 22.25 17.53 -2.48
CA SER A 227 23.29 17.68 -3.51
C SER A 227 23.44 19.12 -4.05
N SER A 228 22.63 20.08 -3.63
CA SER A 228 22.61 21.44 -4.19
C SER A 228 23.52 22.45 -3.48
N THR A 229 24.22 22.07 -2.40
CA THR A 229 25.05 23.03 -1.61
C THR A 229 26.52 23.12 -2.04
N ASN A 230 26.95 22.48 -3.14
CA ASN A 230 28.36 22.46 -3.54
C ASN A 230 28.69 23.07 -4.90
N PHE A 231 27.96 24.10 -5.37
CA PHE A 231 28.42 24.90 -6.53
C PHE A 231 28.23 26.39 -6.29
N ILE A 232 28.93 26.95 -5.29
CA ILE A 232 29.36 28.35 -5.30
C ILE A 232 30.77 28.40 -4.71
N LYS A 233 31.76 28.39 -5.58
CA LYS A 233 33.07 28.97 -5.37
C LYS A 233 33.41 29.85 -6.53
#